data_aa0271f21a6b781c70f0a0c9992cb331
#
_entry.id   aa0271f21a6b781c70f0a0c9992cb331
#
_cell.length_a   1.000
_cell.length_b   1.000
_cell.length_c   1.000
_cell.angle_alpha   90.00
_cell.angle_beta   90.00
_cell.angle_gamma   90.00
#
_symmetry.space_group_name_H-M   'P 1'
#
loop_
_entity.id
_entity.type
_entity.pdbx_description
1 polymer ?
#
loop_
_entity_poly.entity_id
_entity_poly.type
_entity_poly.pdbx_seq_one_letter_code
_entity_poly.pdbx_strand_id
1 'polypeptide(L)'
;MTNLISDAFIQAKELVMKAMGELVADGTFPAEPVPAFNTEIPADSKNGDVSTNAAMVCARPFRNNPRKIAEAIVSKIDLNGSYFARCEVAGPGFINFFYSSEWYATVVATVLEQKEKYGETDLGAGKSVLVEFVSANPTGPMHIGNARGGAIGDCLASVLEKAGYEVAREFYINDAGNQIEKFKTSLEVRYLQIYKPETELPEDAYKGQDIIDHANAFNEIYGDKYVNADSEERRQALCQRTFRSFTMILANIEYSMTSGSTKAHFTRTAQFRELSNSSKQAVIPMKKTVPFGLKQQSSVTKRIEFSFVKMVCQHILYQILHITTTSLQ
;
A
#
# COMPACT_ATOMS: atom_id res chain seq x y z
N MET A 1 15.67 -14.71 -2.51
CA MET A 1 14.65 -15.17 -3.46
C MET A 1 15.02 -14.68 -4.84
N THR A 2 14.83 -15.50 -5.87
CA THR A 2 15.16 -15.16 -7.26
C THR A 2 14.14 -14.15 -7.78
N ASN A 3 14.59 -12.95 -8.10
CA ASN A 3 13.77 -11.95 -8.77
C ASN A 3 14.14 -11.97 -10.26
N LEU A 4 13.40 -12.75 -11.06
CA LEU A 4 13.67 -12.96 -12.48
C LEU A 4 13.80 -11.67 -13.30
N ILE A 5 13.11 -10.60 -12.89
CA ILE A 5 13.23 -9.28 -13.56
C ILE A 5 14.59 -8.67 -13.20
N SER A 6 14.96 -8.61 -11.94
CA SER A 6 16.26 -8.09 -11.51
C SER A 6 17.40 -8.90 -12.10
N ASP A 7 17.26 -10.23 -12.13
CA ASP A 7 18.26 -11.14 -12.71
C ASP A 7 18.44 -10.87 -14.22
N ALA A 8 17.35 -10.61 -14.93
CA ALA A 8 17.42 -10.25 -16.35
C ALA A 8 18.12 -8.90 -16.59
N PHE A 9 17.89 -7.90 -15.72
CA PHE A 9 18.59 -6.62 -15.81
C PHE A 9 20.10 -6.77 -15.54
N ILE A 10 20.47 -7.58 -14.53
CA ILE A 10 21.87 -7.91 -14.22
C ILE A 10 22.49 -8.63 -15.40
N GLN A 11 21.82 -9.64 -15.96
CA GLN A 11 22.32 -10.41 -17.09
C GLN A 11 22.50 -9.54 -18.33
N ALA A 12 21.57 -8.64 -18.65
CA ALA A 12 21.72 -7.69 -19.76
C ALA A 12 22.98 -6.82 -19.59
N LYS A 13 23.23 -6.34 -18.37
CA LYS A 13 24.43 -5.57 -18.05
C LYS A 13 25.70 -6.39 -18.19
N GLU A 14 25.71 -7.64 -17.74
CA GLU A 14 26.85 -8.56 -17.85
C GLU A 14 27.17 -8.89 -19.32
N LEU A 15 26.14 -9.15 -20.13
CA LEU A 15 26.30 -9.41 -21.56
C LEU A 15 26.95 -8.21 -22.29
N VAL A 16 26.49 -7.00 -21.99
CA VAL A 16 27.06 -5.78 -22.55
C VAL A 16 28.49 -5.57 -22.08
N MET A 17 28.78 -5.75 -20.78
CA MET A 17 30.13 -5.60 -20.23
C MET A 17 31.10 -6.64 -20.82
N LYS A 18 30.67 -7.89 -20.99
CA LYS A 18 31.47 -8.95 -21.62
C LYS A 18 31.80 -8.59 -23.07
N ALA A 19 30.78 -8.20 -23.86
CA ALA A 19 31.00 -7.79 -25.25
C ALA A 19 31.95 -6.58 -25.38
N MET A 20 31.83 -5.58 -24.48
CA MET A 20 32.76 -4.47 -24.43
C MET A 20 34.19 -4.91 -24.10
N GLY A 21 34.36 -5.82 -23.14
CA GLY A 21 35.65 -6.38 -22.78
C GLY A 21 36.32 -7.09 -23.97
N GLU A 22 35.58 -7.86 -24.76
CA GLU A 22 36.05 -8.52 -25.98
C GLU A 22 36.47 -7.50 -27.03
N LEU A 23 35.68 -6.43 -27.25
CA LEU A 23 35.99 -5.36 -28.20
C LEU A 23 37.21 -4.49 -27.80
N VAL A 24 37.48 -4.40 -26.51
CA VAL A 24 38.72 -3.77 -26.01
C VAL A 24 39.92 -4.73 -26.22
N ALA A 25 39.74 -6.01 -25.96
CA ALA A 25 40.79 -7.02 -26.10
C ALA A 25 41.23 -7.24 -27.55
N ASP A 26 40.31 -7.13 -28.52
CA ASP A 26 40.62 -7.21 -29.96
C ASP A 26 41.05 -5.88 -30.56
N GLY A 27 41.15 -4.80 -29.79
CA GLY A 27 41.62 -3.49 -30.24
C GLY A 27 40.58 -2.67 -30.97
N THR A 28 39.32 -3.09 -31.04
CA THR A 28 38.24 -2.31 -31.68
C THR A 28 37.91 -1.05 -30.89
N PHE A 29 37.95 -1.14 -29.55
CA PHE A 29 37.79 -0.01 -28.66
C PHE A 29 39.07 0.26 -27.84
N PRO A 30 39.33 1.51 -27.45
CA PRO A 30 40.45 1.83 -26.56
C PRO A 30 40.26 1.24 -25.19
N ALA A 31 41.36 0.92 -24.50
CA ALA A 31 41.38 0.40 -23.13
C ALA A 31 41.09 1.50 -22.09
N GLU A 32 39.93 2.15 -22.23
CA GLU A 32 39.45 3.20 -21.31
C GLU A 32 38.43 2.62 -20.35
N PRO A 33 38.33 3.18 -19.14
CA PRO A 33 37.29 2.74 -18.17
C PRO A 33 35.87 2.91 -18.74
N VAL A 34 35.05 1.88 -18.65
CA VAL A 34 33.64 1.93 -19.01
C VAL A 34 32.87 2.74 -17.95
N PRO A 35 32.25 3.87 -18.30
CA PRO A 35 31.43 4.63 -17.36
C PRO A 35 30.22 3.81 -16.87
N ALA A 36 29.70 4.17 -15.71
CA ALA A 36 28.45 3.59 -15.24
C ALA A 36 27.32 3.87 -16.23
N PHE A 37 26.52 2.85 -16.52
CA PHE A 37 25.38 2.94 -17.42
C PHE A 37 24.15 2.28 -16.79
N ASN A 38 22.97 2.67 -17.26
CA ASN A 38 21.69 2.21 -16.75
C ASN A 38 21.11 1.11 -17.65
N THR A 39 20.32 0.26 -16.99
CA THR A 39 19.37 -0.64 -17.64
C THR A 39 17.98 -0.26 -17.16
N GLU A 40 17.02 -0.17 -18.07
CA GLU A 40 15.65 0.28 -17.77
C GLU A 40 14.60 -0.46 -18.61
N ILE A 41 13.35 -0.40 -18.20
CA ILE A 41 12.22 -0.86 -19.01
C ILE A 41 11.90 0.27 -20.01
N PRO A 42 11.92 -0.01 -21.34
CA PRO A 42 11.55 1.00 -22.33
C PRO A 42 10.12 1.51 -22.11
N ALA A 43 9.87 2.80 -22.33
CA ALA A 43 8.54 3.38 -22.23
C ALA A 43 7.56 2.81 -23.29
N ASP A 44 8.06 2.46 -24.49
CA ASP A 44 7.29 1.79 -25.55
C ASP A 44 7.75 0.32 -25.63
N SER A 45 6.81 -0.60 -25.44
CA SER A 45 7.06 -2.06 -25.51
C SER A 45 7.60 -2.55 -26.85
N LYS A 46 7.44 -1.77 -27.93
CA LYS A 46 8.07 -2.05 -29.23
C LYS A 46 9.59 -2.03 -29.17
N ASN A 47 10.15 -1.29 -28.21
CA ASN A 47 11.58 -1.20 -27.99
C ASN A 47 12.14 -2.32 -27.09
N GLY A 48 11.39 -3.40 -26.87
CA GLY A 48 11.81 -4.55 -26.10
C GLY A 48 11.43 -4.49 -24.62
N ASP A 49 12.03 -5.38 -23.85
CA ASP A 49 11.74 -5.59 -22.45
C ASP A 49 12.78 -4.94 -21.52
N VAL A 50 14.04 -4.87 -21.98
CA VAL A 50 15.15 -4.23 -21.26
C VAL A 50 15.93 -3.36 -22.24
N SER A 51 16.21 -2.13 -21.88
CA SER A 51 17.02 -1.20 -22.68
C SER A 51 18.23 -0.70 -21.89
N THR A 52 19.32 -0.40 -22.58
CA THR A 52 20.51 0.22 -21.96
C THR A 52 21.08 1.34 -22.80
N ASN A 53 21.60 2.35 -22.12
CA ASN A 53 22.29 3.49 -22.70
C ASN A 53 23.82 3.33 -22.75
N ALA A 54 24.33 2.11 -22.58
CA ALA A 54 25.75 1.80 -22.45
C ALA A 54 26.61 2.42 -23.56
N ALA A 55 26.21 2.27 -24.84
CA ALA A 55 26.94 2.81 -25.96
C ALA A 55 26.97 4.36 -25.97
N MET A 56 25.91 5.00 -25.45
CA MET A 56 25.83 6.47 -25.40
C MET A 56 26.81 7.06 -24.38
N VAL A 57 26.90 6.44 -23.19
CA VAL A 57 27.85 6.89 -22.16
C VAL A 57 29.31 6.62 -22.57
N CYS A 58 29.55 5.57 -23.37
CA CYS A 58 30.86 5.21 -23.89
C CYS A 58 31.30 6.03 -25.10
N ALA A 59 30.46 6.86 -25.70
CA ALA A 59 30.79 7.63 -26.91
C ALA A 59 32.03 8.52 -26.73
N ARG A 60 32.14 9.20 -25.60
CA ARG A 60 33.27 10.07 -25.29
C ARG A 60 34.55 9.31 -24.96
N PRO A 61 34.55 8.33 -24.04
CA PRO A 61 35.74 7.50 -23.78
C PRO A 61 36.27 6.79 -25.04
N PHE A 62 35.37 6.15 -25.80
CA PHE A 62 35.76 5.39 -26.97
C PHE A 62 35.92 6.24 -28.24
N ARG A 63 35.70 7.57 -28.14
CA ARG A 63 35.85 8.57 -29.24
C ARG A 63 35.17 8.09 -30.53
N ASN A 64 33.95 7.51 -30.41
CA ASN A 64 33.24 6.95 -31.52
C ASN A 64 31.75 7.32 -31.45
N ASN A 65 31.05 7.17 -32.57
CA ASN A 65 29.61 7.41 -32.63
C ASN A 65 28.85 6.37 -31.75
N PRO A 66 27.91 6.79 -30.87
CA PRO A 66 27.17 5.86 -29.99
C PRO A 66 26.51 4.72 -30.75
N ARG A 67 25.92 5.00 -31.91
CA ARG A 67 25.27 3.98 -32.73
C ARG A 67 26.25 2.91 -33.22
N LYS A 68 27.45 3.34 -33.68
CA LYS A 68 28.52 2.42 -34.10
C LYS A 68 29.04 1.58 -32.93
N ILE A 69 29.13 2.17 -31.73
CA ILE A 69 29.50 1.47 -30.52
C ILE A 69 28.43 0.41 -30.20
N ALA A 70 27.14 0.77 -30.26
CA ALA A 70 26.04 -0.15 -30.02
C ALA A 70 26.03 -1.31 -31.03
N GLU A 71 26.22 -1.03 -32.32
CA GLU A 71 26.30 -2.03 -33.38
C GLU A 71 27.47 -3.02 -33.16
N ALA A 72 28.64 -2.51 -32.76
CA ALA A 72 29.78 -3.33 -32.39
C ALA A 72 29.49 -4.22 -31.18
N ILE A 73 28.92 -3.66 -30.12
CA ILE A 73 28.53 -4.41 -28.91
C ILE A 73 27.55 -5.53 -29.26
N VAL A 74 26.46 -5.20 -29.97
CA VAL A 74 25.44 -6.18 -30.36
C VAL A 74 26.02 -7.32 -31.22
N SER A 75 27.00 -7.04 -32.10
CA SER A 75 27.67 -8.05 -32.91
C SER A 75 28.50 -9.07 -32.11
N LYS A 76 28.88 -8.71 -30.87
CA LYS A 76 29.68 -9.59 -29.98
C LYS A 76 28.84 -10.25 -28.88
N ILE A 77 27.59 -9.81 -28.70
CA ILE A 77 26.73 -10.40 -27.67
C ILE A 77 26.36 -11.82 -28.05
N ASP A 78 26.69 -12.76 -27.18
CA ASP A 78 26.21 -14.16 -27.25
C ASP A 78 25.03 -14.33 -26.31
N LEU A 79 23.86 -14.60 -26.87
CA LEU A 79 22.60 -14.77 -26.12
C LEU A 79 22.36 -16.21 -25.68
N ASN A 80 23.23 -17.17 -26.04
CA ASN A 80 23.05 -18.57 -25.68
C ASN A 80 23.01 -18.75 -24.14
N GLY A 81 21.96 -19.39 -23.65
CA GLY A 81 21.78 -19.60 -22.22
C GLY A 81 21.35 -18.34 -21.43
N SER A 82 21.02 -17.27 -22.17
CA SER A 82 20.49 -16.05 -21.55
C SER A 82 18.95 -16.04 -21.51
N TYR A 83 18.40 -15.08 -20.80
CA TYR A 83 16.95 -14.82 -20.76
C TYR A 83 16.42 -14.16 -22.04
N PHE A 84 17.28 -13.81 -23.00
CA PHE A 84 16.93 -13.01 -24.14
C PHE A 84 16.98 -13.82 -25.44
N ALA A 85 15.96 -13.61 -26.29
CA ALA A 85 15.90 -14.21 -27.63
C ALA A 85 16.68 -13.39 -28.67
N ARG A 86 16.72 -12.07 -28.50
CA ARG A 86 17.41 -11.16 -29.40
C ARG A 86 17.77 -9.83 -28.72
N CYS A 87 18.71 -9.12 -29.31
CA CYS A 87 19.02 -7.72 -28.97
C CYS A 87 19.17 -6.90 -30.24
N GLU A 88 18.79 -5.63 -30.16
CA GLU A 88 18.75 -4.72 -31.31
C GLU A 88 19.27 -3.33 -30.94
N VAL A 89 19.86 -2.62 -31.92
CA VAL A 89 20.23 -1.22 -31.75
C VAL A 89 19.05 -0.33 -32.11
N ALA A 90 18.69 0.59 -31.22
CA ALA A 90 17.62 1.56 -31.43
C ALA A 90 18.08 3.00 -31.28
N GLY A 91 17.45 3.88 -32.05
CA GLY A 91 17.67 5.32 -31.99
C GLY A 91 19.14 5.75 -32.05
N PRO A 92 19.60 6.62 -31.16
CA PRO A 92 20.98 7.16 -31.18
C PRO A 92 22.04 6.19 -30.65
N GLY A 93 21.69 4.98 -30.20
CA GLY A 93 22.62 4.01 -29.66
C GLY A 93 22.13 3.30 -28.40
N PHE A 94 20.82 3.20 -28.21
CA PHE A 94 20.27 2.29 -27.22
C PHE A 94 20.44 0.84 -27.69
N ILE A 95 20.66 -0.07 -26.76
CA ILE A 95 20.65 -1.51 -27.00
C ILE A 95 19.44 -2.07 -26.27
N ASN A 96 18.53 -2.65 -27.04
CA ASN A 96 17.26 -3.19 -26.56
C ASN A 96 17.29 -4.71 -26.59
N PHE A 97 16.87 -5.34 -25.49
CA PHE A 97 16.79 -6.80 -25.33
C PHE A 97 15.34 -7.23 -25.27
N PHE A 98 15.06 -8.40 -25.84
CA PHE A 98 13.73 -9.01 -25.87
C PHE A 98 13.78 -10.36 -25.19
N TYR A 99 12.88 -10.62 -24.26
CA TYR A 99 12.83 -11.89 -23.54
C TYR A 99 12.55 -13.07 -24.46
N SER A 100 13.11 -14.20 -24.10
CA SER A 100 12.85 -15.47 -24.78
C SER A 100 11.54 -16.12 -24.29
N SER A 101 11.01 -17.07 -25.09
CA SER A 101 9.86 -17.88 -24.68
C SER A 101 10.15 -18.69 -23.42
N GLU A 102 11.39 -19.14 -23.27
CA GLU A 102 11.90 -19.87 -22.11
C GLU A 102 11.87 -19.04 -20.85
N TRP A 103 12.19 -17.74 -20.94
CA TRP A 103 12.08 -16.83 -19.79
C TRP A 103 10.64 -16.73 -19.32
N TYR A 104 9.67 -16.55 -20.22
CA TYR A 104 8.26 -16.51 -19.84
C TYR A 104 7.78 -17.83 -19.23
N ALA A 105 8.22 -18.97 -19.77
CA ALA A 105 7.92 -20.27 -19.20
C ALA A 105 8.52 -20.42 -17.79
N THR A 106 9.73 -19.92 -17.56
CA THR A 106 10.38 -19.90 -16.24
C THR A 106 9.62 -19.03 -15.26
N VAL A 107 9.11 -17.85 -15.68
CA VAL A 107 8.25 -17.01 -14.83
C VAL A 107 7.02 -17.78 -14.37
N VAL A 108 6.32 -18.44 -15.29
CA VAL A 108 5.12 -19.22 -14.95
C VAL A 108 5.45 -20.35 -13.98
N ALA A 109 6.53 -21.10 -14.24
CA ALA A 109 6.98 -22.17 -13.34
C ALA A 109 7.31 -21.65 -11.95
N THR A 110 8.03 -20.52 -11.87
CA THR A 110 8.40 -19.89 -10.58
C THR A 110 7.15 -19.39 -9.81
N VAL A 111 6.16 -18.82 -10.51
CA VAL A 111 4.89 -18.43 -9.88
C VAL A 111 4.17 -19.64 -9.29
N LEU A 112 4.10 -20.75 -10.03
CA LEU A 112 3.45 -21.98 -9.57
C LEU A 112 4.17 -22.62 -8.39
N GLU A 113 5.51 -22.53 -8.34
CA GLU A 113 6.33 -23.03 -7.25
C GLU A 113 6.21 -22.16 -6.00
N GLN A 114 6.40 -20.84 -6.14
CA GLN A 114 6.44 -19.89 -5.02
C GLN A 114 5.04 -19.53 -4.48
N LYS A 115 4.00 -19.67 -5.32
CA LYS A 115 2.61 -19.38 -4.95
C LYS A 115 2.47 -17.96 -4.36
N GLU A 116 1.98 -17.88 -3.11
CA GLU A 116 1.76 -16.61 -2.41
C GLU A 116 3.05 -15.86 -2.09
N LYS A 117 4.19 -16.55 -2.10
CA LYS A 117 5.51 -15.94 -1.86
C LYS A 117 6.13 -15.29 -3.10
N TYR A 118 5.52 -15.50 -4.28
CA TYR A 118 6.01 -14.88 -5.49
C TYR A 118 5.97 -13.35 -5.38
N GLY A 119 7.09 -12.71 -5.74
CA GLY A 119 7.27 -11.27 -5.64
C GLY A 119 7.78 -10.78 -4.28
N GLU A 120 8.00 -11.65 -3.31
CA GLU A 120 8.69 -11.26 -2.07
C GLU A 120 10.16 -10.94 -2.35
N THR A 121 10.64 -9.87 -1.69
CA THR A 121 12.03 -9.43 -1.75
C THR A 121 12.53 -9.13 -0.34
N ASP A 122 13.84 -8.92 -0.19
CA ASP A 122 14.47 -8.54 1.08
C ASP A 122 15.00 -7.09 1.06
N LEU A 123 14.38 -6.21 0.26
CA LEU A 123 14.78 -4.80 0.14
C LEU A 123 14.68 -4.06 1.48
N GLY A 124 13.67 -4.42 2.28
CA GLY A 124 13.45 -3.85 3.60
C GLY A 124 14.45 -4.30 4.64
N ALA A 125 15.11 -5.46 4.45
CA ALA A 125 16.08 -6.04 5.38
C ALA A 125 15.57 -6.07 6.84
N GLY A 126 14.28 -6.37 7.05
CA GLY A 126 13.65 -6.40 8.37
C GLY A 126 13.52 -5.04 9.07
N LYS A 127 13.69 -3.92 8.37
CA LYS A 127 13.49 -2.60 8.97
C LYS A 127 12.03 -2.38 9.32
N SER A 128 11.78 -1.85 10.51
CA SER A 128 10.43 -1.56 10.98
C SER A 128 9.86 -0.30 10.32
N VAL A 129 8.60 -0.38 9.88
CA VAL A 129 7.84 0.74 9.29
C VAL A 129 6.48 0.81 9.95
N LEU A 130 6.04 2.00 10.31
CA LEU A 130 4.68 2.28 10.78
C LEU A 130 3.90 2.94 9.65
N VAL A 131 2.76 2.36 9.29
CA VAL A 131 1.83 2.91 8.31
C VAL A 131 0.53 3.30 9.02
N GLU A 132 0.31 4.61 9.15
CA GLU A 132 -0.94 5.15 9.69
C GLU A 132 -1.91 5.44 8.54
N PHE A 133 -3.15 4.95 8.64
CA PHE A 133 -4.17 5.20 7.64
C PHE A 133 -5.59 5.13 8.20
N VAL A 134 -6.54 5.67 7.45
CA VAL A 134 -7.92 6.00 7.85
C VAL A 134 -7.96 7.11 8.88
N SER A 135 -7.54 6.87 10.12
CA SER A 135 -7.44 7.82 11.25
C SER A 135 -8.62 8.80 11.33
N ALA A 136 -9.85 8.25 11.18
CA ALA A 136 -11.08 9.05 11.14
C ALA A 136 -11.58 9.35 12.55
N ASN A 137 -12.08 10.58 12.75
CA ASN A 137 -12.72 10.96 14.02
C ASN A 137 -14.01 10.15 14.24
N PRO A 138 -14.24 9.58 15.43
CA PRO A 138 -15.41 8.75 15.73
C PRO A 138 -16.67 9.60 15.99
N THR A 139 -16.83 10.72 15.30
CA THR A 139 -17.92 11.69 15.46
C THR A 139 -18.97 11.63 14.37
N GLY A 140 -18.91 10.62 13.50
CA GLY A 140 -19.86 10.40 12.42
C GLY A 140 -19.54 9.15 11.60
N PRO A 141 -20.41 8.79 10.66
CA PRO A 141 -20.20 7.62 9.81
C PRO A 141 -18.99 7.82 8.88
N MET A 142 -18.27 6.74 8.61
CA MET A 142 -17.19 6.78 7.63
C MET A 142 -17.74 7.00 6.22
N HIS A 143 -17.07 7.85 5.47
CA HIS A 143 -17.42 8.17 4.08
C HIS A 143 -16.41 7.56 3.09
N ILE A 144 -16.73 7.65 1.79
CA ILE A 144 -15.91 7.05 0.72
C ILE A 144 -14.44 7.50 0.73
N GLY A 145 -14.17 8.73 1.22
CA GLY A 145 -12.79 9.22 1.37
C GLY A 145 -12.00 8.43 2.40
N ASN A 146 -12.62 8.03 3.52
CA ASN A 146 -11.99 7.17 4.53
C ASN A 146 -11.73 5.76 3.97
N ALA A 147 -12.71 5.19 3.25
CA ALA A 147 -12.56 3.89 2.61
C ALA A 147 -11.42 3.88 1.58
N ARG A 148 -11.29 4.95 0.78
CA ARG A 148 -10.17 5.10 -0.17
C ARG A 148 -8.83 5.18 0.55
N GLY A 149 -8.74 5.98 1.62
CA GLY A 149 -7.53 6.08 2.44
C GLY A 149 -7.16 4.73 3.06
N GLY A 150 -8.16 3.96 3.50
CA GLY A 150 -7.99 2.60 4.01
C GLY A 150 -7.40 1.65 2.97
N ALA A 151 -8.00 1.60 1.78
CA ALA A 151 -7.52 0.73 0.70
C ALA A 151 -6.09 1.05 0.28
N ILE A 152 -5.74 2.35 0.16
CA ILE A 152 -4.38 2.76 -0.20
C ILE A 152 -3.38 2.39 0.91
N GLY A 153 -3.73 2.66 2.18
CA GLY A 153 -2.86 2.36 3.31
C GLY A 153 -2.60 0.87 3.48
N ASP A 154 -3.63 0.05 3.35
CA ASP A 154 -3.50 -1.41 3.45
C ASP A 154 -2.70 -2.00 2.28
N CYS A 155 -2.95 -1.54 1.05
CA CYS A 155 -2.13 -1.91 -0.10
C CYS A 155 -0.66 -1.52 0.08
N LEU A 156 -0.38 -0.31 0.58
CA LEU A 156 0.98 0.15 0.84
C LEU A 156 1.66 -0.73 1.91
N ALA A 157 0.98 -0.99 3.02
CA ALA A 157 1.48 -1.86 4.07
C ALA A 157 1.80 -3.27 3.54
N SER A 158 0.89 -3.85 2.75
CA SER A 158 1.08 -5.18 2.16
C SER A 158 2.25 -5.24 1.16
N VAL A 159 2.45 -4.18 0.36
CA VAL A 159 3.61 -4.08 -0.55
C VAL A 159 4.92 -3.97 0.23
N LEU A 160 4.95 -3.19 1.30
CA LEU A 160 6.12 -3.08 2.16
C LEU A 160 6.45 -4.41 2.87
N GLU A 161 5.45 -5.16 3.33
CA GLU A 161 5.65 -6.51 3.88
C GLU A 161 6.27 -7.44 2.84
N LYS A 162 5.74 -7.44 1.61
CA LYS A 162 6.30 -8.21 0.49
C LYS A 162 7.72 -7.77 0.13
N ALA A 163 8.07 -6.51 0.39
CA ALA A 163 9.42 -5.98 0.19
C ALA A 163 10.38 -6.30 1.36
N GLY A 164 9.95 -7.06 2.38
CA GLY A 164 10.79 -7.50 3.50
C GLY A 164 10.91 -6.50 4.64
N TYR A 165 9.98 -5.54 4.76
CA TYR A 165 9.87 -4.69 5.95
C TYR A 165 9.01 -5.35 7.02
N GLU A 166 9.28 -5.03 8.29
CA GLU A 166 8.39 -5.30 9.43
C GLU A 166 7.38 -4.16 9.53
N VAL A 167 6.14 -4.40 9.08
CA VAL A 167 5.14 -3.33 8.97
C VAL A 167 4.16 -3.40 10.13
N ALA A 168 4.05 -2.28 10.87
CA ALA A 168 2.97 -2.03 11.81
C ALA A 168 1.92 -1.15 11.14
N ARG A 169 0.63 -1.54 11.26
CA ARG A 169 -0.52 -0.76 10.80
C ARG A 169 -1.13 -0.02 11.98
N GLU A 170 -1.27 1.29 11.87
CA GLU A 170 -1.81 2.12 12.92
C GLU A 170 -3.09 2.82 12.49
N PHE A 171 -4.04 2.87 13.41
CA PHE A 171 -5.23 3.70 13.32
C PHE A 171 -5.24 4.66 14.50
N TYR A 172 -5.20 5.97 14.22
CA TYR A 172 -5.27 7.00 15.25
C TYR A 172 -6.71 7.35 15.56
N ILE A 173 -7.12 7.16 16.82
CA ILE A 173 -8.44 7.53 17.32
C ILE A 173 -8.35 8.89 18.03
N ASN A 174 -8.95 9.91 17.43
CA ASN A 174 -9.04 11.22 18.06
C ASN A 174 -10.25 11.27 19.00
N ASP A 175 -10.07 10.80 20.22
CA ASP A 175 -11.10 10.67 21.26
C ASP A 175 -11.16 11.83 22.26
N ALA A 176 -10.49 12.94 21.97
CA ALA A 176 -10.43 14.13 22.84
C ALA A 176 -10.47 15.44 22.05
N GLY A 177 -10.90 16.50 22.74
CA GLY A 177 -10.97 17.87 22.21
C GLY A 177 -12.39 18.32 21.88
N ASN A 178 -12.53 19.56 21.40
CA ASN A 178 -13.84 20.22 21.22
C ASN A 178 -14.85 19.45 20.38
N GLN A 179 -14.40 18.72 19.34
CA GLN A 179 -15.30 17.91 18.50
C GLN A 179 -15.93 16.77 19.30
N ILE A 180 -15.14 16.10 20.13
CA ILE A 180 -15.62 15.00 20.97
C ILE A 180 -16.57 15.52 22.05
N GLU A 181 -16.26 16.66 22.67
CA GLU A 181 -17.17 17.26 23.67
C GLU A 181 -18.52 17.66 23.04
N LYS A 182 -18.52 18.26 21.86
CA LYS A 182 -19.74 18.55 21.10
C LYS A 182 -20.51 17.27 20.74
N PHE A 183 -19.81 16.22 20.36
CA PHE A 183 -20.39 14.92 20.05
C PHE A 183 -21.05 14.30 21.29
N LYS A 184 -20.36 14.30 22.44
CA LYS A 184 -20.90 13.83 23.73
C LYS A 184 -22.17 14.57 24.10
N THR A 185 -22.13 15.91 24.01
CA THR A 185 -23.29 16.75 24.31
C THR A 185 -24.46 16.46 23.37
N SER A 186 -24.17 16.27 22.09
CA SER A 186 -25.21 15.95 21.09
C SER A 186 -25.90 14.61 21.39
N LEU A 187 -25.13 13.57 21.70
CA LEU A 187 -25.66 12.26 22.10
C LEU A 187 -26.49 12.35 23.37
N GLU A 188 -25.99 13.05 24.39
CA GLU A 188 -26.67 13.26 25.65
C GLU A 188 -28.03 13.92 25.47
N VAL A 189 -28.07 15.04 24.75
CA VAL A 189 -29.31 15.79 24.50
C VAL A 189 -30.29 14.94 23.70
N ARG A 190 -29.87 14.23 22.65
CA ARG A 190 -30.76 13.37 21.86
C ARG A 190 -31.32 12.20 22.67
N TYR A 191 -30.53 11.61 23.58
CA TYR A 191 -31.04 10.60 24.49
C TYR A 191 -32.06 11.19 25.50
N LEU A 192 -31.78 12.36 26.08
CA LEU A 192 -32.70 13.02 26.99
C LEU A 192 -34.02 13.44 26.31
N GLN A 193 -33.97 13.86 25.03
CA GLN A 193 -35.16 14.23 24.26
C GLN A 193 -36.19 13.09 24.10
N ILE A 194 -35.76 11.85 24.24
CA ILE A 194 -36.67 10.69 24.23
C ILE A 194 -37.66 10.75 25.39
N TYR A 195 -37.22 11.25 26.54
CA TYR A 195 -38.00 11.32 27.78
C TYR A 195 -38.44 12.76 28.16
N LYS A 196 -37.70 13.73 27.68
CA LYS A 196 -37.92 15.18 27.94
C LYS A 196 -37.80 15.93 26.61
N PRO A 197 -38.86 15.93 25.79
CA PRO A 197 -38.82 16.51 24.43
C PRO A 197 -38.44 18.00 24.39
N GLU A 198 -38.67 18.71 25.48
CA GLU A 198 -38.36 20.15 25.65
C GLU A 198 -36.85 20.43 25.82
N THR A 199 -36.00 19.41 25.92
CA THR A 199 -34.56 19.61 26.06
C THR A 199 -33.98 20.23 24.80
N GLU A 200 -33.42 21.44 24.93
CA GLU A 200 -32.89 22.18 23.79
C GLU A 200 -31.56 21.61 23.31
N LEU A 201 -31.40 21.47 21.99
CA LEU A 201 -30.15 21.09 21.39
C LEU A 201 -29.29 22.33 21.13
N PRO A 202 -28.03 22.37 21.61
CA PRO A 202 -27.13 23.49 21.35
C PRO A 202 -26.99 23.79 19.86
N GLU A 203 -26.79 25.06 19.52
CA GLU A 203 -26.72 25.49 18.12
C GLU A 203 -25.59 24.79 17.33
N ASP A 204 -24.45 24.62 18.02
CA ASP A 204 -23.22 24.02 17.49
C ASP A 204 -23.12 22.50 17.68
N ALA A 205 -24.22 21.84 18.11
CA ALA A 205 -24.30 20.39 18.25
C ALA A 205 -24.41 19.68 16.90
N TYR A 206 -24.02 18.42 16.88
CA TYR A 206 -24.22 17.53 15.72
C TYR A 206 -25.71 17.21 15.55
N LYS A 207 -26.22 17.47 14.36
CA LYS A 207 -27.66 17.33 14.03
C LYS A 207 -27.96 16.14 13.14
N GLY A 208 -26.96 15.31 12.82
CA GLY A 208 -27.09 14.17 11.92
C GLY A 208 -28.03 13.08 12.41
N GLN A 209 -28.59 12.30 11.48
CA GLN A 209 -29.47 11.18 11.80
C GLN A 209 -28.74 10.11 12.61
N ASP A 210 -27.44 9.93 12.38
CA ASP A 210 -26.57 9.01 13.10
C ASP A 210 -26.55 9.26 14.61
N ILE A 211 -26.60 10.54 15.05
CA ILE A 211 -26.65 10.88 16.47
C ILE A 211 -27.98 10.44 17.10
N ILE A 212 -29.08 10.60 16.36
CA ILE A 212 -30.42 10.12 16.79
C ILE A 212 -30.43 8.60 16.87
N ASP A 213 -29.89 7.94 15.87
CA ASP A 213 -29.83 6.48 15.81
C ASP A 213 -28.98 5.90 16.95
N HIS A 214 -27.86 6.53 17.28
CA HIS A 214 -27.05 6.14 18.45
C HIS A 214 -27.78 6.33 19.77
N ALA A 215 -28.51 7.44 19.95
CA ALA A 215 -29.31 7.69 21.14
C ALA A 215 -30.45 6.67 21.29
N ASN A 216 -31.18 6.39 20.21
CA ASN A 216 -32.24 5.38 20.21
C ASN A 216 -31.69 3.99 20.53
N ALA A 217 -30.60 3.57 19.87
CA ALA A 217 -29.98 2.28 20.11
C ALA A 217 -29.36 2.16 21.53
N PHE A 218 -28.95 3.27 22.15
CA PHE A 218 -28.58 3.29 23.56
C PHE A 218 -29.82 3.09 24.45
N ASN A 219 -30.91 3.77 24.12
CA ASN A 219 -32.19 3.64 24.82
C ASN A 219 -32.75 2.23 24.76
N GLU A 220 -32.66 1.54 23.63
CA GLU A 220 -33.11 0.14 23.51
C GLU A 220 -32.41 -0.80 24.50
N ILE A 221 -31.15 -0.52 24.86
CA ILE A 221 -30.36 -1.36 25.76
C ILE A 221 -30.56 -0.98 27.22
N TYR A 222 -30.56 0.32 27.51
CA TYR A 222 -30.48 0.83 28.87
C TYR A 222 -31.78 1.49 29.38
N GLY A 223 -32.76 1.73 28.50
CA GLY A 223 -34.02 2.41 28.86
C GLY A 223 -33.75 3.78 29.49
N ASP A 224 -34.47 4.08 30.56
CA ASP A 224 -34.41 5.33 31.32
C ASP A 224 -33.29 5.37 32.37
N LYS A 225 -32.47 4.35 32.48
CA LYS A 225 -31.45 4.17 33.52
C LYS A 225 -30.57 5.41 33.72
N TYR A 226 -30.21 6.11 32.66
CA TYR A 226 -29.30 7.25 32.70
C TYR A 226 -30.02 8.61 32.63
N VAL A 227 -31.36 8.65 32.60
CA VAL A 227 -32.10 9.93 32.51
C VAL A 227 -31.84 10.84 33.70
N ASN A 228 -31.74 10.26 34.89
CA ASN A 228 -31.49 11.01 36.15
C ASN A 228 -30.04 10.83 36.65
N ALA A 229 -29.14 10.18 35.86
CA ALA A 229 -27.73 10.08 36.17
C ALA A 229 -27.01 11.41 36.00
N ASP A 230 -25.82 11.52 36.59
CA ASP A 230 -24.94 12.67 36.33
C ASP A 230 -24.61 12.82 34.85
N SER A 231 -24.43 14.07 34.40
CA SER A 231 -24.16 14.36 32.99
C SER A 231 -22.89 13.67 32.48
N GLU A 232 -21.82 13.64 33.28
CA GLU A 232 -20.57 13.02 32.88
C GLU A 232 -20.69 11.49 32.79
N GLU A 233 -21.38 10.84 33.75
CA GLU A 233 -21.67 9.42 33.74
C GLU A 233 -22.48 9.03 32.48
N ARG A 234 -23.49 9.82 32.16
CA ARG A 234 -24.34 9.62 30.98
C ARG A 234 -23.56 9.76 29.69
N ARG A 235 -22.78 10.83 29.54
CA ARG A 235 -21.90 11.09 28.38
C ARG A 235 -20.90 9.98 28.20
N GLN A 236 -20.28 9.52 29.25
CA GLN A 236 -19.31 8.44 29.21
C GLN A 236 -19.94 7.11 28.74
N ALA A 237 -21.10 6.76 29.28
CA ALA A 237 -21.81 5.55 28.87
C ALA A 237 -22.23 5.57 27.38
N LEU A 238 -22.77 6.71 26.91
CA LEU A 238 -23.14 6.93 25.52
C LEU A 238 -21.94 6.80 24.59
N CYS A 239 -20.83 7.47 24.92
CA CYS A 239 -19.61 7.41 24.10
C CYS A 239 -18.99 6.03 24.05
N GLN A 240 -18.89 5.33 25.18
CA GLN A 240 -18.33 3.96 25.19
C GLN A 240 -19.08 3.04 24.25
N ARG A 241 -20.42 3.12 24.23
CA ARG A 241 -21.22 2.32 23.31
C ARG A 241 -20.98 2.70 21.85
N THR A 242 -20.97 3.99 21.55
CA THR A 242 -20.78 4.48 20.17
C THR A 242 -19.39 4.13 19.64
N PHE A 243 -18.34 4.28 20.45
CA PHE A 243 -16.98 3.89 20.07
C PHE A 243 -16.82 2.39 19.88
N ARG A 244 -17.50 1.55 20.68
CA ARG A 244 -17.54 0.11 20.42
C ARG A 244 -18.14 -0.21 19.05
N SER A 245 -19.25 0.47 18.70
CA SER A 245 -19.87 0.32 17.37
C SER A 245 -18.90 0.69 16.24
N PHE A 246 -18.17 1.80 16.40
CA PHE A 246 -17.16 2.26 15.45
C PHE A 246 -16.01 1.26 15.29
N THR A 247 -15.50 0.71 16.39
CA THR A 247 -14.45 -0.32 16.37
C THR A 247 -14.92 -1.59 15.67
N MET A 248 -16.19 -1.98 15.85
CA MET A 248 -16.76 -3.12 15.13
C MET A 248 -16.90 -2.89 13.63
N ILE A 249 -17.22 -1.64 13.21
CA ILE A 249 -17.26 -1.28 11.79
C ILE A 249 -15.86 -1.40 11.16
N LEU A 250 -14.82 -0.94 11.85
CA LEU A 250 -13.43 -1.09 11.39
C LEU A 250 -13.04 -2.56 11.24
N ALA A 251 -13.41 -3.41 12.19
CA ALA A 251 -13.15 -4.85 12.13
C ALA A 251 -13.87 -5.52 10.95
N ASN A 252 -15.07 -5.04 10.58
CA ASN A 252 -15.85 -5.57 9.47
C ASN A 252 -15.33 -5.15 8.09
N ILE A 253 -14.47 -4.12 8.02
CA ILE A 253 -13.84 -3.68 6.75
C ILE A 253 -12.58 -4.52 6.43
N GLU A 254 -12.32 -5.55 7.24
CA GLU A 254 -11.17 -6.48 7.08
C GLU A 254 -9.78 -5.81 7.13
N TYR A 255 -9.68 -4.59 7.66
CA TYR A 255 -8.38 -3.99 7.91
C TYR A 255 -7.74 -4.58 9.17
N SER A 256 -6.64 -5.28 8.98
CA SER A 256 -5.83 -5.80 10.08
C SER A 256 -4.96 -4.68 10.65
N MET A 257 -5.36 -4.09 11.78
CA MET A 257 -4.54 -3.09 12.47
C MET A 257 -3.66 -3.76 13.54
N THR A 258 -2.40 -3.40 13.57
CA THR A 258 -1.43 -3.94 14.55
C THR A 258 -1.52 -3.16 15.87
N SER A 259 -1.84 -1.86 15.81
CA SER A 259 -2.00 -1.00 16.98
C SER A 259 -3.03 0.10 16.72
N GLY A 260 -3.65 0.60 17.79
CA GLY A 260 -4.47 1.80 17.77
C GLY A 260 -3.92 2.79 18.79
N SER A 261 -3.58 4.00 18.36
CA SER A 261 -3.21 5.09 19.26
C SER A 261 -4.39 6.03 19.46
N THR A 262 -4.54 6.54 20.69
CA THR A 262 -5.57 7.53 21.03
C THR A 262 -4.94 8.80 21.56
N LYS A 263 -5.54 9.95 21.26
CA LYS A 263 -5.06 11.23 21.75
C LYS A 263 -5.09 11.32 23.29
N ALA A 264 -6.04 10.65 23.93
CA ALA A 264 -6.14 10.56 25.38
C ALA A 264 -5.00 9.74 26.00
N HIS A 265 -4.34 8.86 25.25
CA HIS A 265 -3.21 8.07 25.73
C HIS A 265 -1.99 8.94 26.06
N PHE A 266 -1.81 10.07 25.38
CA PHE A 266 -0.77 11.06 25.71
C PHE A 266 -1.07 11.82 27.01
N THR A 267 -2.33 11.78 27.49
CA THR A 267 -2.78 12.53 28.67
C THR A 267 -3.13 11.64 29.88
N ARG A 268 -3.40 10.33 29.71
CA ARG A 268 -3.87 9.42 30.78
C ARG A 268 -3.28 8.02 30.65
N THR A 269 -2.11 7.82 31.18
CA THR A 269 -1.32 6.56 31.11
C THR A 269 -1.87 5.39 31.96
N ALA A 270 -2.97 5.48 32.68
CA ALA A 270 -3.35 4.47 33.66
C ALA A 270 -4.65 3.69 33.38
N GLN A 271 -5.66 4.27 32.77
CA GLN A 271 -6.98 3.62 32.65
C GLN A 271 -7.20 2.77 31.40
N PHE A 272 -6.46 2.96 30.33
CA PHE A 272 -6.66 2.26 29.06
C PHE A 272 -6.04 0.84 29.01
N ARG A 273 -5.11 0.52 29.92
CA ARG A 273 -4.57 -0.84 30.05
C ARG A 273 -5.66 -1.87 30.45
N GLU A 274 -6.67 -1.47 31.20
CA GLU A 274 -7.77 -2.35 31.58
C GLU A 274 -8.76 -2.61 30.44
N LEU A 275 -9.04 -1.60 29.60
CA LEU A 275 -9.95 -1.74 28.45
C LEU A 275 -9.31 -2.55 27.31
N SER A 276 -8.02 -2.39 27.05
CA SER A 276 -7.30 -3.20 26.05
C SER A 276 -7.17 -4.67 26.48
N ASN A 277 -7.07 -4.94 27.78
CA ASN A 277 -7.06 -6.31 28.31
C ASN A 277 -8.44 -6.97 28.27
N SER A 278 -9.52 -6.21 28.38
CA SER A 278 -10.88 -6.73 28.20
C SER A 278 -11.21 -6.99 26.73
N SER A 279 -10.66 -6.25 25.79
CA SER A 279 -10.81 -6.50 24.34
C SER A 279 -9.99 -7.70 23.86
N LYS A 280 -8.86 -8.02 24.51
CA LYS A 280 -8.11 -9.26 24.23
C LYS A 280 -8.85 -10.55 24.61
N GLN A 281 -9.85 -10.47 25.49
CA GLN A 281 -10.74 -11.62 25.79
C GLN A 281 -11.90 -11.76 24.79
N ALA A 282 -12.13 -10.80 23.92
CA ALA A 282 -13.16 -10.84 22.87
C ALA A 282 -12.61 -11.16 21.47
N VAL A 283 -11.45 -11.81 21.36
CA VAL A 283 -11.04 -12.49 20.13
C VAL A 283 -11.91 -13.72 19.97
N ILE A 284 -13.07 -13.55 19.35
CA ILE A 284 -13.87 -14.65 18.83
C ILE A 284 -13.05 -15.29 17.71
N PRO A 285 -12.68 -16.58 17.80
CA PRO A 285 -12.02 -17.25 16.70
C PRO A 285 -12.94 -17.20 15.48
N MET A 286 -12.55 -16.52 14.43
CA MET A 286 -13.28 -16.51 13.16
C MET A 286 -13.35 -17.93 12.60
N LYS A 287 -14.48 -18.59 12.84
CA LYS A 287 -14.88 -19.74 12.03
C LYS A 287 -15.26 -19.25 10.64
N LYS A 288 -14.65 -19.91 9.66
CA LYS A 288 -14.87 -19.82 8.22
C LYS A 288 -16.28 -19.36 7.81
N THR A 289 -16.26 -18.36 6.89
CA THR A 289 -17.24 -18.13 5.82
C THR A 289 -18.71 -18.11 6.19
N VAL A 290 -19.23 -16.89 6.34
CA VAL A 290 -20.64 -16.61 6.07
C VAL A 290 -20.68 -15.95 4.68
N PRO A 291 -21.45 -16.51 3.72
CA PRO A 291 -21.58 -15.84 2.42
C PRO A 291 -22.43 -14.60 2.61
N PHE A 292 -21.81 -13.44 2.43
CA PHE A 292 -22.51 -12.17 2.41
C PHE A 292 -23.40 -12.13 1.18
N GLY A 293 -24.71 -12.24 1.38
CA GLY A 293 -25.72 -12.07 0.34
C GLY A 293 -25.78 -10.61 -0.11
N LEU A 294 -24.85 -10.20 -0.94
CA LEU A 294 -24.94 -8.95 -1.68
C LEU A 294 -26.04 -9.08 -2.74
N LYS A 295 -27.19 -8.47 -2.50
CA LYS A 295 -28.14 -8.14 -3.58
C LYS A 295 -27.36 -7.38 -4.66
N GLN A 296 -27.54 -7.86 -5.90
CA GLN A 296 -26.91 -7.37 -7.11
C GLN A 296 -26.81 -5.84 -7.16
N GLN A 297 -25.63 -5.30 -6.85
CA GLN A 297 -25.23 -4.01 -7.38
C GLN A 297 -24.58 -4.24 -8.75
N SER A 298 -24.90 -3.39 -9.68
CA SER A 298 -24.62 -3.55 -11.10
C SER A 298 -23.15 -3.89 -11.41
N SER A 299 -22.95 -4.70 -12.43
CA SER A 299 -21.64 -5.16 -12.95
C SER A 299 -20.64 -4.03 -13.30
N VAL A 300 -21.13 -2.80 -13.40
CA VAL A 300 -20.33 -1.60 -13.70
C VAL A 300 -19.55 -1.12 -12.48
N THR A 301 -20.14 -1.12 -11.28
CA THR A 301 -19.48 -0.69 -10.05
C THR A 301 -18.31 -1.61 -9.68
N LYS A 302 -18.49 -2.94 -9.82
CA LYS A 302 -17.42 -3.92 -9.58
C LYS A 302 -16.23 -3.77 -10.55
N ARG A 303 -16.47 -3.39 -11.81
CA ARG A 303 -15.39 -3.15 -12.78
C ARG A 303 -14.60 -1.88 -12.47
N ILE A 304 -15.26 -0.85 -11.98
CA ILE A 304 -14.62 0.43 -11.62
C ILE A 304 -13.74 0.23 -10.38
N GLU A 305 -14.22 -0.45 -9.35
CA GLU A 305 -13.44 -0.75 -8.13
C GLU A 305 -12.22 -1.61 -8.42
N PHE A 306 -12.35 -2.67 -9.19
CA PHE A 306 -11.24 -3.55 -9.55
C PHE A 306 -10.20 -2.85 -10.44
N SER A 307 -10.63 -2.02 -11.38
CA SER A 307 -9.74 -1.22 -12.25
C SER A 307 -9.02 -0.12 -11.46
N PHE A 308 -9.69 0.50 -10.48
CA PHE A 308 -9.10 1.53 -9.64
C PHE A 308 -8.02 0.95 -8.71
N VAL A 309 -8.29 -0.16 -8.03
CA VAL A 309 -7.31 -0.85 -7.18
C VAL A 309 -6.10 -1.29 -7.99
N LYS A 310 -6.32 -1.87 -9.18
CA LYS A 310 -5.23 -2.27 -10.09
C LYS A 310 -4.39 -1.07 -10.53
N MET A 311 -5.02 0.05 -10.88
CA MET A 311 -4.32 1.28 -11.28
C MET A 311 -3.52 1.89 -10.12
N VAL A 312 -4.07 1.91 -8.91
CA VAL A 312 -3.41 2.42 -7.72
C VAL A 312 -2.23 1.53 -7.34
N CYS A 313 -2.38 0.20 -7.34
CA CYS A 313 -1.28 -0.73 -7.07
C CYS A 313 -0.17 -0.61 -8.13
N GLN A 314 -0.51 -0.45 -9.40
CA GLN A 314 0.49 -0.23 -10.46
C GLN A 314 1.21 1.10 -10.29
N HIS A 315 0.52 2.16 -9.90
CA HIS A 315 1.13 3.48 -9.68
C HIS A 315 2.05 3.49 -8.44
N ILE A 316 1.64 2.84 -7.37
CA ILE A 316 2.45 2.68 -6.14
C ILE A 316 3.69 1.83 -6.44
N LEU A 317 3.57 0.72 -7.14
CA LEU A 317 4.70 -0.10 -7.58
C LEU A 317 5.67 0.69 -8.45
N TYR A 318 5.16 1.49 -9.38
CA TYR A 318 5.99 2.36 -10.23
C TYR A 318 6.74 3.41 -9.40
N GLN A 319 6.07 4.06 -8.44
CA GLN A 319 6.68 5.05 -7.54
C GLN A 319 7.73 4.42 -6.61
N ILE A 320 7.46 3.24 -6.04
CA ILE A 320 8.42 2.52 -5.18
C ILE A 320 9.65 2.10 -5.99
N LEU A 321 9.49 1.60 -7.20
CA LEU A 321 10.59 1.28 -8.11
C LEU A 321 11.41 2.53 -8.47
N HIS A 322 10.76 3.67 -8.63
CA HIS A 322 11.45 4.93 -8.95
C HIS A 322 12.21 5.51 -7.75
N ILE A 323 11.67 5.39 -6.53
CA ILE A 323 12.33 5.84 -5.29
C ILE A 323 13.57 4.98 -4.99
N THR A 324 13.51 3.67 -5.22
CA THR A 324 14.65 2.77 -5.01
C THR A 324 15.79 2.99 -6.01
N THR A 325 15.51 3.47 -7.22
CA THR A 325 16.56 3.82 -8.19
C THR A 325 17.21 5.17 -7.92
N THR A 326 16.53 6.11 -7.24
CA THR A 326 17.07 7.45 -6.91
C THR A 326 17.83 7.48 -5.59
N SER A 327 17.63 6.50 -4.70
CA SER A 327 18.31 6.45 -3.37
C SER A 327 19.62 5.66 -3.37
N LEU A 328 20.08 5.19 -4.52
CA LEU A 328 21.34 4.45 -4.71
C LEU A 328 22.38 5.27 -5.47
N GLN A 329 22.24 6.59 -5.46
CA GLN A 329 23.30 7.53 -5.88
C GLN A 329 23.96 8.20 -4.70
#